data_28fc43fb26e4599b7ffe13006856f95c
#
_entry.id   28fc43fb26e4599b7ffe13006856f95c
#
_cell.length_a   1.000
_cell.length_b   1.000
_cell.length_c   1.000
_cell.angle_alpha   90.00
_cell.angle_beta   90.00
_cell.angle_gamma   90.00
#
_symmetry.space_group_name_H-M   'P 1'
#
loop_
_entity.id
_entity.type
_entity.pdbx_description
1 polymer ?
#
loop_
_entity_poly.entity_id
_entity_poly.type
_entity_poly.pdbx_seq_one_letter_code
_entity_poly.pdbx_strand_id
1 'polypeptide(L)'
;MALIDSVLNLVTKQPKDPNAVKPPAGSRSEREAKIKDRAGMVISVFALLLAVNAWYGGKLGSTVLNNTLGANNTWAQYQAKAGRGVTYEIAAKTATDTKLKAEFQAEKERMDVDKKELAAKAKELEAVREEAKKSSPWIGYASTAYQLAIVVLSASILAVSVAMFWGSFVVAGFGILLSLNGLYLWF
;
A
#
# COMPACT_ATOMS: atom_id res chain seq x y z
N MET A 1 -1.67 7.74 31.66
CA MET A 1 -0.37 7.26 32.15
C MET A 1 -0.51 5.96 32.93
N ALA A 2 -1.38 5.83 33.93
CA ALA A 2 -1.51 4.61 34.75
C ALA A 2 -1.83 3.29 33.99
N LEU A 3 -2.55 3.33 32.86
CA LEU A 3 -2.85 2.14 32.05
C LEU A 3 -1.63 1.63 31.25
N ILE A 4 -0.79 2.52 30.77
CA ILE A 4 0.42 2.17 30.03
C ILE A 4 1.45 1.53 30.97
N ASP A 5 1.60 2.09 32.18
CA ASP A 5 2.48 1.53 33.20
C ASP A 5 1.98 0.18 33.73
N SER A 6 0.68 -0.02 33.78
CA SER A 6 0.07 -1.31 34.16
C SER A 6 0.32 -2.40 33.10
N VAL A 7 0.17 -2.04 31.81
CA VAL A 7 0.45 -2.97 30.69
C VAL A 7 1.96 -3.25 30.58
N LEU A 8 2.82 -2.26 30.75
CA LEU A 8 4.28 -2.48 30.77
C LEU A 8 4.69 -3.39 31.93
N ASN A 9 4.12 -3.21 33.12
CA ASN A 9 4.37 -4.11 34.25
C ASN A 9 3.86 -5.53 34.06
N LEU A 10 2.74 -5.73 33.34
CA LEU A 10 2.24 -7.06 32.97
C LEU A 10 3.14 -7.75 31.96
N VAL A 11 3.71 -7.00 31.02
CA VAL A 11 4.61 -7.54 29.99
C VAL A 11 6.04 -7.77 30.50
N THR A 12 6.50 -6.96 31.48
CA THR A 12 7.89 -7.02 31.95
C THR A 12 8.08 -7.77 33.26
N LYS A 13 7.02 -8.03 34.06
CA LYS A 13 7.09 -8.82 35.30
C LYS A 13 6.45 -10.19 35.14
N GLN A 14 7.11 -11.11 34.45
CA GLN A 14 7.09 -12.49 34.98
C GLN A 14 7.96 -12.47 36.25
N PRO A 15 7.43 -12.87 37.42
CA PRO A 15 8.24 -12.99 38.63
C PRO A 15 9.35 -14.00 38.33
N LYS A 16 10.60 -13.57 38.28
CA LYS A 16 11.73 -14.49 38.32
C LYS A 16 11.64 -15.21 39.65
N ASP A 17 11.26 -16.48 39.60
CA ASP A 17 11.34 -17.35 40.79
C ASP A 17 12.78 -17.28 41.29
N PRO A 18 13.02 -16.77 42.52
CA PRO A 18 14.35 -16.64 43.04
C PRO A 18 15.05 -18.00 43.24
N ASN A 19 14.31 -19.11 43.21
CA ASN A 19 14.80 -20.48 43.34
C ASN A 19 14.89 -21.21 41.99
N ALA A 20 14.64 -20.56 40.85
CA ALA A 20 14.79 -21.21 39.55
C ALA A 20 16.25 -21.53 39.29
N VAL A 21 16.60 -22.81 39.36
CA VAL A 21 17.92 -23.32 39.01
C VAL A 21 18.20 -22.99 37.54
N LYS A 22 19.25 -22.21 37.31
CA LYS A 22 19.65 -21.92 35.93
C LYS A 22 19.94 -23.22 35.19
N PRO A 23 19.31 -23.46 34.03
CA PRO A 23 19.59 -24.65 33.26
C PRO A 23 21.08 -24.74 32.88
N PRO A 24 21.65 -25.97 32.78
CA PRO A 24 23.07 -26.13 32.42
C PRO A 24 23.38 -25.50 31.06
N ALA A 25 24.54 -24.89 30.94
CA ALA A 25 24.98 -24.20 29.74
C ALA A 25 24.94 -25.11 28.51
N GLY A 26 24.34 -24.64 27.42
CA GLY A 26 24.14 -25.39 26.16
C GLY A 26 22.98 -26.36 26.17
N SER A 27 22.22 -26.49 27.28
CA SER A 27 21.01 -27.32 27.33
C SER A 27 19.90 -26.81 26.42
N ARG A 28 18.98 -27.69 26.04
CA ARG A 28 17.78 -27.34 25.25
C ARG A 28 16.95 -26.24 25.95
N SER A 29 16.81 -26.34 27.26
CA SER A 29 16.08 -25.38 28.09
C SER A 29 16.74 -23.99 28.13
N GLU A 30 18.06 -23.91 28.13
CA GLU A 30 18.78 -22.63 28.05
C GLU A 30 18.61 -21.97 26.67
N ARG A 31 18.69 -22.77 25.59
CA ARG A 31 18.43 -22.28 24.21
C ARG A 31 17.00 -21.79 24.05
N GLU A 32 16.04 -22.53 24.58
CA GLU A 32 14.64 -22.17 24.59
C GLU A 32 14.39 -20.85 25.31
N ALA A 33 14.96 -20.66 26.49
CA ALA A 33 14.85 -19.43 27.26
C ALA A 33 15.43 -18.23 26.47
N LYS A 34 16.64 -18.39 25.90
CA LYS A 34 17.29 -17.33 25.12
C LYS A 34 16.51 -16.95 23.84
N ILE A 35 15.96 -17.94 23.14
CA ILE A 35 15.12 -17.68 21.95
C ILE A 35 13.83 -16.99 22.36
N LYS A 36 13.15 -17.45 23.40
CA LYS A 36 11.89 -16.90 23.91
C LYS A 36 12.03 -15.44 24.33
N ASP A 37 13.07 -15.14 25.11
CA ASP A 37 13.32 -13.77 25.61
C ASP A 37 13.53 -12.75 24.48
N ARG A 38 14.16 -13.17 23.38
CA ARG A 38 14.50 -12.28 22.25
C ARG A 38 13.39 -12.26 21.20
N ALA A 39 12.70 -13.37 20.99
CA ALA A 39 11.74 -13.50 19.90
C ALA A 39 10.54 -12.56 20.07
N GLY A 40 10.06 -12.35 21.29
CA GLY A 40 8.94 -11.41 21.54
C GLY A 40 9.25 -9.99 21.06
N MET A 41 10.45 -9.49 21.35
CA MET A 41 10.89 -8.17 20.91
C MET A 41 11.06 -8.12 19.39
N VAL A 42 11.66 -9.15 18.79
CA VAL A 42 11.87 -9.21 17.33
C VAL A 42 10.54 -9.33 16.58
N ILE A 43 9.58 -10.11 17.08
CA ILE A 43 8.22 -10.18 16.52
C ILE A 43 7.59 -8.79 16.50
N SER A 44 7.70 -8.03 17.59
CA SER A 44 7.15 -6.68 17.67
C SER A 44 7.78 -5.73 16.64
N VAL A 45 9.10 -5.84 16.41
CA VAL A 45 9.77 -5.07 15.36
C VAL A 45 9.29 -5.46 13.97
N PHE A 46 9.19 -6.76 13.67
CA PHE A 46 8.69 -7.21 12.37
C PHE A 46 7.22 -6.84 12.15
N ALA A 47 6.40 -6.90 13.20
CA ALA A 47 5.01 -6.45 13.14
C ALA A 47 4.89 -4.94 12.89
N LEU A 48 5.79 -4.13 13.48
CA LEU A 48 5.85 -2.70 13.21
C LEU A 48 6.25 -2.41 11.75
N LEU A 49 7.26 -3.10 11.22
CA LEU A 49 7.66 -2.99 9.82
C LEU A 49 6.51 -3.37 8.87
N LEU A 50 5.82 -4.47 9.18
CA LEU A 50 4.64 -4.90 8.45
C LEU A 50 3.53 -3.84 8.49
N ALA A 51 3.24 -3.26 9.65
CA ALA A 51 2.20 -2.26 9.82
C ALA A 51 2.50 -0.98 9.01
N VAL A 52 3.74 -0.48 9.06
CA VAL A 52 4.17 0.68 8.27
C VAL A 52 4.06 0.38 6.76
N ASN A 53 4.52 -0.79 6.34
CA ASN A 53 4.46 -1.20 4.94
C ASN A 53 3.01 -1.38 4.46
N ALA A 54 2.14 -1.97 5.28
CA ALA A 54 0.72 -2.14 4.98
C ALA A 54 -0.02 -0.79 4.89
N TRP A 55 0.31 0.17 5.78
CA TRP A 55 -0.23 1.53 5.72
C TRP A 55 0.13 2.21 4.39
N TYR A 56 1.40 2.12 3.97
CA TYR A 56 1.84 2.68 2.70
C TYR A 56 1.19 1.99 1.51
N GLY A 57 1.09 0.65 1.51
CA GLY A 57 0.38 -0.12 0.50
C GLY A 57 -1.10 0.25 0.39
N GLY A 58 -1.77 0.48 1.52
CA GLY A 58 -3.14 0.97 1.57
C GLY A 58 -3.30 2.35 0.94
N LYS A 59 -2.34 3.25 1.17
CA LYS A 59 -2.30 4.58 0.53
C LYS A 59 -2.14 4.47 -0.99
N LEU A 60 -1.22 3.62 -1.47
CA LEU A 60 -1.07 3.36 -2.90
C LEU A 60 -2.35 2.78 -3.53
N GLY A 61 -2.96 1.79 -2.87
CA GLY A 61 -4.23 1.19 -3.30
C GLY A 61 -5.34 2.23 -3.43
N SER A 62 -5.48 3.11 -2.45
CA SER A 62 -6.44 4.21 -2.48
C SER A 62 -6.15 5.18 -3.63
N THR A 63 -4.87 5.50 -3.86
CA THR A 63 -4.45 6.36 -4.98
C THR A 63 -4.83 5.73 -6.32
N VAL A 64 -4.55 4.45 -6.52
CA VAL A 64 -4.92 3.71 -7.74
C VAL A 64 -6.43 3.72 -7.94
N LEU A 65 -7.20 3.40 -6.89
CA LEU A 65 -8.67 3.34 -6.98
C LEU A 65 -9.27 4.71 -7.29
N ASN A 66 -8.91 5.74 -6.53
CA ASN A 66 -9.46 7.09 -6.69
C ASN A 66 -9.15 7.68 -8.07
N ASN A 67 -7.91 7.51 -8.55
CA ASN A 67 -7.53 8.00 -9.87
C ASN A 67 -8.17 7.18 -11.00
N THR A 68 -8.41 5.87 -10.80
CA THR A 68 -9.16 5.05 -11.76
C THR A 68 -10.60 5.54 -11.90
N LEU A 69 -11.28 5.74 -10.77
CA LEU A 69 -12.65 6.26 -10.77
C LEU A 69 -12.72 7.69 -11.33
N GLY A 70 -11.77 8.54 -10.94
CA GLY A 70 -11.67 9.91 -11.44
C GLY A 70 -11.46 9.95 -12.95
N ALA A 71 -10.53 9.16 -13.49
CA ALA A 71 -10.27 9.07 -14.93
C ALA A 71 -11.51 8.58 -15.70
N ASN A 72 -12.14 7.49 -15.22
CA ASN A 72 -13.35 6.95 -15.84
C ASN A 72 -14.49 7.98 -15.88
N ASN A 73 -14.73 8.67 -14.77
CA ASN A 73 -15.73 9.73 -14.70
C ASN A 73 -15.41 10.90 -15.65
N THR A 74 -14.13 11.27 -15.74
CA THR A 74 -13.69 12.34 -16.65
C THR A 74 -13.84 11.93 -18.12
N TRP A 75 -13.51 10.68 -18.46
CA TRP A 75 -13.75 10.13 -19.80
C TRP A 75 -15.24 10.04 -20.13
N ALA A 76 -16.10 9.69 -19.18
CA ALA A 76 -17.55 9.70 -19.38
C ALA A 76 -18.09 11.13 -19.69
N GLN A 77 -17.58 12.15 -18.98
CA GLN A 77 -17.89 13.55 -19.27
C GLN A 77 -17.39 13.96 -20.65
N TYR A 78 -16.16 13.56 -21.04
CA TYR A 78 -15.63 13.76 -22.37
C TYR A 78 -16.58 13.18 -23.45
N GLN A 79 -17.01 11.93 -23.28
CA GLN A 79 -17.95 11.29 -24.23
C GLN A 79 -19.29 12.02 -24.31
N ALA A 80 -19.82 12.47 -23.16
CA ALA A 80 -21.05 13.26 -23.13
C ALA A 80 -20.90 14.59 -23.89
N LYS A 81 -19.77 15.29 -23.72
CA LYS A 81 -19.47 16.53 -24.46
C LYS A 81 -19.26 16.25 -25.94
N ALA A 82 -18.60 15.14 -26.29
CA ALA A 82 -18.42 14.73 -27.68
C ALA A 82 -19.78 14.47 -28.36
N GLY A 83 -20.69 13.76 -27.70
CA GLY A 83 -22.05 13.53 -28.22
C GLY A 83 -22.82 14.84 -28.44
N ARG A 84 -22.79 15.74 -27.45
CA ARG A 84 -23.42 17.08 -27.60
C ARG A 84 -22.78 17.88 -28.73
N GLY A 85 -21.46 17.84 -28.90
CA GLY A 85 -20.77 18.51 -30.00
C GLY A 85 -21.27 18.03 -31.37
N VAL A 86 -21.46 16.70 -31.54
CA VAL A 86 -22.04 16.14 -32.77
C VAL A 86 -23.48 16.62 -32.99
N THR A 87 -24.27 16.66 -31.92
CA THR A 87 -25.65 17.18 -32.01
C THR A 87 -25.71 18.63 -32.48
N TYR A 88 -24.85 19.49 -31.91
CA TYR A 88 -24.74 20.89 -32.34
C TYR A 88 -24.19 21.03 -33.76
N GLU A 89 -23.27 20.18 -34.18
CA GLU A 89 -22.78 20.19 -35.56
C GLU A 89 -23.88 19.84 -36.55
N ILE A 90 -24.70 18.83 -36.27
CA ILE A 90 -25.84 18.46 -37.10
C ILE A 90 -26.88 19.61 -37.13
N ALA A 91 -27.17 20.19 -35.95
CA ALA A 91 -28.11 21.30 -35.85
C ALA A 91 -27.62 22.52 -36.63
N ALA A 92 -26.34 22.86 -36.60
CA ALA A 92 -25.76 23.94 -37.38
C ALA A 92 -25.82 23.70 -38.89
N LYS A 93 -25.67 22.42 -39.33
CA LYS A 93 -25.77 22.06 -40.75
C LYS A 93 -27.22 22.09 -41.28
N THR A 94 -28.19 21.84 -40.44
CA THR A 94 -29.61 21.77 -40.81
C THR A 94 -30.35 23.08 -40.57
N ALA A 95 -29.81 24.01 -39.79
CA ALA A 95 -30.42 25.30 -39.53
C ALA A 95 -30.51 26.16 -40.78
N THR A 96 -31.69 26.70 -41.08
CA THR A 96 -31.94 27.61 -42.19
C THR A 96 -31.68 29.07 -41.78
N ASP A 97 -31.86 29.39 -40.50
CA ASP A 97 -31.58 30.71 -39.92
C ASP A 97 -30.08 30.89 -39.63
N THR A 98 -29.50 31.95 -40.20
CA THR A 98 -28.06 32.29 -40.06
C THR A 98 -27.68 32.55 -38.60
N LYS A 99 -28.54 33.19 -37.81
CA LYS A 99 -28.27 33.47 -36.39
C LYS A 99 -28.25 32.18 -35.58
N LEU A 100 -29.22 31.31 -35.75
CA LEU A 100 -29.30 30.03 -35.08
C LEU A 100 -28.13 29.10 -35.44
N LYS A 101 -27.69 29.13 -36.70
CA LYS A 101 -26.49 28.42 -37.17
C LYS A 101 -25.26 28.87 -36.45
N ALA A 102 -25.06 30.21 -36.28
CA ALA A 102 -23.92 30.76 -35.56
C ALA A 102 -23.92 30.38 -34.08
N GLU A 103 -25.08 30.36 -33.42
CA GLU A 103 -25.24 29.91 -32.05
C GLU A 103 -24.85 28.44 -31.87
N PHE A 104 -25.30 27.54 -32.76
CA PHE A 104 -24.92 26.12 -32.71
C PHE A 104 -23.45 25.90 -32.98
N GLN A 105 -22.81 26.68 -33.84
CA GLN A 105 -21.38 26.62 -34.08
C GLN A 105 -20.57 27.06 -32.83
N ALA A 106 -20.98 28.11 -32.15
CA ALA A 106 -20.36 28.59 -30.94
C ALA A 106 -20.45 27.54 -29.81
N GLU A 107 -21.63 26.90 -29.66
CA GLU A 107 -21.77 25.81 -28.66
C GLU A 107 -20.94 24.58 -29.03
N LYS A 108 -20.79 24.23 -30.31
CA LYS A 108 -19.89 23.16 -30.74
C LYS A 108 -18.45 23.48 -30.38
N GLU A 109 -17.98 24.67 -30.65
CA GLU A 109 -16.61 25.11 -30.31
C GLU A 109 -16.37 25.03 -28.80
N ARG A 110 -17.35 25.45 -27.99
CA ARG A 110 -17.29 25.32 -26.54
C ARG A 110 -17.15 23.85 -26.11
N MET A 111 -17.93 22.93 -26.71
CA MET A 111 -17.80 21.49 -26.43
C MET A 111 -16.43 20.96 -26.82
N ASP A 112 -15.85 21.46 -27.90
CA ASP A 112 -14.51 21.04 -28.35
C ASP A 112 -13.39 21.52 -27.41
N VAL A 113 -13.52 22.71 -26.83
CA VAL A 113 -12.61 23.22 -25.77
C VAL A 113 -12.75 22.37 -24.50
N ASP A 114 -13.99 22.18 -24.01
CA ASP A 114 -14.26 21.38 -22.82
C ASP A 114 -13.71 19.94 -22.95
N LYS A 115 -13.81 19.33 -24.13
CA LYS A 115 -13.26 17.98 -24.39
C LYS A 115 -11.74 17.97 -24.26
N LYS A 116 -11.04 18.99 -24.75
CA LYS A 116 -9.58 19.06 -24.64
C LYS A 116 -9.13 19.11 -23.17
N GLU A 117 -9.81 19.92 -22.36
CA GLU A 117 -9.54 20.02 -20.92
C GLU A 117 -9.83 18.71 -20.19
N LEU A 118 -10.97 18.08 -20.47
CA LEU A 118 -11.32 16.80 -19.88
C LEU A 118 -10.35 15.69 -20.27
N ALA A 119 -9.90 15.65 -21.53
CA ALA A 119 -8.91 14.68 -21.98
C ALA A 119 -7.56 14.87 -21.29
N ALA A 120 -7.12 16.12 -21.10
CA ALA A 120 -5.89 16.42 -20.37
C ALA A 120 -5.98 15.97 -18.91
N LYS A 121 -7.09 16.29 -18.23
CA LYS A 121 -7.34 15.89 -16.85
C LYS A 121 -7.43 14.37 -16.68
N ALA A 122 -8.10 13.67 -17.61
CA ALA A 122 -8.18 12.21 -17.57
C ALA A 122 -6.80 11.57 -17.69
N LYS A 123 -5.97 12.04 -18.61
CA LYS A 123 -4.58 11.57 -18.78
C LYS A 123 -3.70 11.83 -17.56
N GLU A 124 -3.86 12.98 -16.91
CA GLU A 124 -3.15 13.29 -15.66
C GLU A 124 -3.51 12.27 -14.56
N LEU A 125 -4.81 11.99 -14.36
CA LEU A 125 -5.26 10.99 -13.40
C LEU A 125 -4.74 9.58 -13.74
N GLU A 126 -4.72 9.23 -15.03
CA GLU A 126 -4.13 7.96 -15.50
C GLU A 126 -2.63 7.89 -15.22
N ALA A 127 -1.88 8.98 -15.43
CA ALA A 127 -0.45 9.02 -15.15
C ALA A 127 -0.15 8.79 -13.67
N VAL A 128 -0.86 9.47 -12.77
CA VAL A 128 -0.73 9.28 -11.31
C VAL A 128 -1.08 7.85 -10.90
N ARG A 129 -2.13 7.27 -11.49
CA ARG A 129 -2.50 5.87 -11.28
C ARG A 129 -1.40 4.90 -11.71
N GLU A 130 -0.84 5.08 -12.89
CA GLU A 130 0.20 4.18 -13.41
C GLU A 130 1.50 4.28 -12.58
N GLU A 131 1.85 5.45 -12.10
CA GLU A 131 2.98 5.61 -11.17
C GLU A 131 2.76 4.85 -9.87
N ALA A 132 1.59 5.00 -9.25
CA ALA A 132 1.24 4.26 -8.04
C ALA A 132 1.21 2.73 -8.26
N LYS A 133 0.80 2.26 -9.44
CA LYS A 133 0.82 0.85 -9.82
C LYS A 133 2.22 0.26 -9.93
N LYS A 134 3.23 1.03 -10.30
CA LYS A 134 4.61 0.54 -10.37
C LYS A 134 5.15 0.16 -8.99
N SER A 135 4.82 0.95 -7.97
CA SER A 135 5.25 0.73 -6.58
C SER A 135 4.45 -0.37 -5.86
N SER A 136 3.16 -0.49 -6.18
CA SER A 136 2.20 -1.33 -5.44
C SER A 136 2.61 -2.81 -5.32
N PRO A 137 3.08 -3.52 -6.37
CA PRO A 137 3.48 -4.92 -6.27
C PRO A 137 4.65 -5.15 -5.30
N TRP A 138 5.64 -4.28 -5.33
CA TRP A 138 6.83 -4.37 -4.48
C TRP A 138 6.47 -4.25 -2.99
N ILE A 139 5.57 -3.32 -2.67
CA ILE A 139 5.05 -3.16 -1.31
C ILE A 139 4.23 -4.38 -0.89
N GLY A 140 3.47 -4.99 -1.80
CA GLY A 140 2.76 -6.25 -1.58
C GLY A 140 3.71 -7.41 -1.27
N TYR A 141 4.76 -7.59 -2.06
CA TYR A 141 5.77 -8.62 -1.84
C TYR A 141 6.54 -8.40 -0.52
N ALA A 142 6.85 -7.16 -0.18
CA ALA A 142 7.46 -6.82 1.10
C ALA A 142 6.57 -7.20 2.29
N SER A 143 5.27 -6.93 2.21
CA SER A 143 4.30 -7.34 3.25
C SER A 143 4.30 -8.86 3.44
N THR A 144 4.31 -9.62 2.34
CA THR A 144 4.38 -11.09 2.38
C THR A 144 5.68 -11.57 3.02
N ALA A 145 6.81 -10.95 2.69
CA ALA A 145 8.11 -11.28 3.29
C ALA A 145 8.11 -11.04 4.81
N TYR A 146 7.56 -9.92 5.31
CA TYR A 146 7.44 -9.68 6.75
C TYR A 146 6.53 -10.69 7.44
N GLN A 147 5.40 -11.05 6.83
CA GLN A 147 4.52 -12.09 7.35
C GLN A 147 5.24 -13.43 7.48
N LEU A 148 5.97 -13.85 6.44
CA LEU A 148 6.77 -15.07 6.46
C LEU A 148 7.87 -15.00 7.54
N ALA A 149 8.54 -13.85 7.69
CA ALA A 149 9.54 -13.67 8.74
C ALA A 149 8.96 -13.88 10.14
N ILE A 150 7.77 -13.36 10.41
CA ILE A 150 7.04 -13.54 11.68
C ILE A 150 6.69 -15.02 11.89
N VAL A 151 6.20 -15.70 10.84
CA VAL A 151 5.86 -17.14 10.91
C VAL A 151 7.09 -17.99 11.18
N VAL A 152 8.19 -17.78 10.47
CA VAL A 152 9.46 -18.49 10.67
C VAL A 152 10.01 -18.24 12.07
N LEU A 153 9.93 -17.00 12.55
CA LEU A 153 10.36 -16.64 13.90
C LEU A 153 9.50 -17.35 14.97
N SER A 154 8.19 -17.39 14.79
CA SER A 154 7.28 -18.10 15.69
C SER A 154 7.56 -19.61 15.69
N ALA A 155 7.80 -20.20 14.53
CA ALA A 155 8.19 -21.61 14.40
C ALA A 155 9.55 -21.90 15.06
N SER A 156 10.49 -20.91 15.06
CA SER A 156 11.79 -21.07 15.72
C SER A 156 11.69 -21.26 17.22
N ILE A 157 10.68 -20.65 17.86
CA ILE A 157 10.38 -20.81 19.29
C ILE A 157 9.91 -22.22 19.58
N LEU A 158 8.99 -22.74 18.76
CA LEU A 158 8.44 -24.09 18.93
C LEU A 158 9.49 -25.19 18.69
N ALA A 159 10.29 -25.01 17.62
CA ALA A 159 11.34 -25.95 17.25
C ALA A 159 12.63 -25.81 18.07
N VAL A 160 12.76 -24.76 18.91
CA VAL A 160 13.98 -24.40 19.64
C VAL A 160 15.18 -24.32 18.68
N SER A 161 14.96 -23.77 17.47
CA SER A 161 15.92 -23.77 16.37
C SER A 161 16.55 -22.39 16.18
N VAL A 162 17.85 -22.29 16.50
CA VAL A 162 18.64 -21.08 16.29
C VAL A 162 18.77 -20.76 14.79
N ALA A 163 18.84 -21.77 13.92
CA ALA A 163 18.91 -21.57 12.47
C ALA A 163 17.66 -20.89 11.93
N MET A 164 16.46 -21.32 12.37
CA MET A 164 15.20 -20.68 11.99
C MET A 164 15.08 -19.25 12.55
N PHE A 165 15.57 -19.02 13.77
CA PHE A 165 15.64 -17.69 14.35
C PHE A 165 16.42 -16.71 13.45
N TRP A 166 17.63 -17.07 13.05
CA TRP A 166 18.42 -16.24 12.13
C TRP A 166 17.85 -16.20 10.71
N GLY A 167 17.26 -17.30 10.23
CA GLY A 167 16.57 -17.35 8.96
C GLY A 167 15.44 -16.32 8.84
N SER A 168 14.73 -16.04 9.94
CA SER A 168 13.68 -15.01 9.95
C SER A 168 14.23 -13.60 9.66
N PHE A 169 15.45 -13.28 10.10
CA PHE A 169 16.09 -12.00 9.78
C PHE A 169 16.49 -11.87 8.32
N VAL A 170 16.91 -12.97 7.69
CA VAL A 170 17.18 -12.98 6.24
C VAL A 170 15.91 -12.67 5.46
N VAL A 171 14.80 -13.32 5.82
CA VAL A 171 13.49 -13.07 5.18
C VAL A 171 13.02 -11.65 5.42
N ALA A 172 13.16 -11.13 6.66
CA ALA A 172 12.80 -9.74 6.97
C ALA A 172 13.69 -8.74 6.21
N GLY A 173 15.00 -9.03 6.07
CA GLY A 173 15.93 -8.23 5.27
C GLY A 173 15.51 -8.14 3.81
N PHE A 174 15.06 -9.25 3.22
CA PHE A 174 14.42 -9.24 1.89
C PHE A 174 13.19 -8.34 1.86
N GLY A 175 12.35 -8.39 2.88
CA GLY A 175 11.19 -7.49 3.01
C GLY A 175 11.58 -6.02 3.00
N ILE A 176 12.67 -5.65 3.70
CA ILE A 176 13.20 -4.27 3.72
C ILE A 176 13.66 -3.85 2.32
N LEU A 177 14.42 -4.70 1.63
CA LEU A 177 14.89 -4.41 0.25
C LEU A 177 13.72 -4.20 -0.71
N LEU A 178 12.71 -5.06 -0.64
CA LEU A 178 11.49 -4.93 -1.46
C LEU A 178 10.69 -3.66 -1.12
N SER A 179 10.59 -3.30 0.17
CA SER A 179 9.96 -2.04 0.60
C SER A 179 10.69 -0.83 0.05
N LEU A 180 12.01 -0.82 0.12
CA LEU A 180 12.84 0.26 -0.42
C LEU A 180 12.71 0.33 -1.95
N ASN A 181 12.70 -0.81 -2.64
CA ASN A 181 12.45 -0.81 -4.08
C ASN A 181 11.06 -0.29 -4.44
N GLY A 182 10.03 -0.61 -3.66
CA GLY A 182 8.69 -0.05 -3.84
C GLY A 182 8.60 1.46 -3.62
N LEU A 183 9.51 2.03 -2.81
CA LEU A 183 9.59 3.48 -2.57
C LEU A 183 10.38 4.22 -3.65
N TYR A 184 11.50 3.65 -4.11
CA TYR A 184 12.47 4.33 -4.97
C TYR A 184 12.52 3.80 -6.39
N LEU A 185 11.91 2.64 -6.67
CA LEU A 185 11.89 1.98 -8.00
C LEU A 185 13.29 1.87 -8.63
N TRP A 186 14.24 1.30 -7.89
CA TRP A 186 15.64 1.16 -8.36
C TRP A 186 15.80 0.09 -9.45
N PHE A 187 14.92 -0.93 -9.46
CA PHE A 187 14.93 -2.04 -10.43
C PHE A 187 13.52 -2.59 -10.68
#